data_b85b7c6ecf04bd4c4fa48eed696f6b63
#
_entry.id   b85b7c6ecf04bd4c4fa48eed696f6b63
#
_cell.length_a   1.000
_cell.length_b   1.000
_cell.length_c   1.000
_cell.angle_alpha   90.00
_cell.angle_beta   90.00
_cell.angle_gamma   90.00
#
_symmetry.space_group_name_H-M   'P 1'
#
loop_
_entity.id
_entity.type
_entity.pdbx_description
1 polymer ?
#
loop_
_entity_poly.entity_id
_entity_poly.type
_entity_poly.pdbx_seq_one_letter_code
_entity_poly.pdbx_strand_id
1 'polypeptide(L)'
;MGLWPGGWAYGRTSPQMRALRDPICAIATPLGKGAIGVVRLSGEGALEIAARVWRGKDPRRLKGGRFTLGEVVDPKTGEAIDQALLLVFRAPRSYTGEDLVEFQTHGSLAVLRRVMEVLVAEGARPAGRGEFTFRAYMNGKLDLAQAEAVLALIEAEGELARRQALRALEGALSRRIEALENRLLDLLAHIQALLDYPEEGVEPLEAERTLREVLAEVEALLAQAKASRLAQKGARLAL
;
A
#
# COMPACT_ATOMS: atom_id res chain seq x y z
N MET A 1 25.93 30.43 1.36
CA MET A 1 26.19 29.67 0.11
C MET A 1 27.06 28.48 0.44
N GLY A 2 26.48 27.33 0.73
CA GLY A 2 27.18 26.09 1.04
C GLY A 2 26.43 24.97 0.37
N LEU A 3 26.94 24.55 -0.80
CA LEU A 3 26.42 23.43 -1.61
C LEU A 3 26.58 22.11 -0.84
N TRP A 4 25.48 21.43 -0.59
CA TRP A 4 25.48 20.01 -0.24
C TRP A 4 25.89 19.19 -1.49
N PRO A 5 26.94 18.33 -1.41
CA PRO A 5 27.33 17.46 -2.51
C PRO A 5 26.48 16.19 -2.44
N GLY A 6 25.39 16.18 -3.16
CA GLY A 6 24.49 15.02 -3.27
C GLY A 6 23.27 15.36 -4.09
N GLY A 7 23.48 15.89 -5.30
CA GLY A 7 22.42 16.07 -6.29
C GLY A 7 21.78 14.73 -6.65
N TRP A 8 20.61 14.44 -6.07
CA TRP A 8 19.75 13.38 -6.54
C TRP A 8 19.20 13.79 -7.90
N ALA A 9 19.89 13.40 -8.96
CA ALA A 9 19.38 13.51 -10.32
C ALA A 9 18.16 12.59 -10.45
N TYR A 10 16.97 13.14 -10.32
CA TYR A 10 15.74 12.55 -10.80
C TYR A 10 15.87 12.36 -12.31
N GLY A 11 16.25 11.15 -12.77
CA GLY A 11 16.38 10.95 -14.20
C GLY A 11 16.94 9.64 -14.72
N ARG A 12 17.28 8.68 -13.88
CA ARG A 12 17.53 7.28 -14.34
C ARG A 12 17.08 6.32 -13.26
N THR A 13 15.98 5.61 -13.51
CA THR A 13 15.52 4.51 -12.67
C THR A 13 16.64 3.46 -12.57
N SER A 14 17.17 3.26 -11.36
CA SER A 14 18.13 2.18 -11.10
C SER A 14 17.48 0.84 -11.49
N PRO A 15 18.26 -0.21 -11.81
CA PRO A 15 17.72 -1.56 -12.07
C PRO A 15 16.77 -2.03 -10.94
N GLN A 16 17.03 -1.65 -9.69
CA GLN A 16 16.18 -1.93 -8.54
C GLN A 16 14.84 -1.17 -8.57
N MET A 17 14.84 0.08 -9.05
CA MET A 17 13.59 0.84 -9.23
C MET A 17 12.78 0.39 -10.46
N ARG A 18 13.43 -0.19 -11.49
CA ARG A 18 12.73 -0.86 -12.59
C ARG A 18 12.04 -2.13 -12.12
N ALA A 19 12.66 -2.92 -11.25
CA ALA A 19 12.06 -4.11 -10.65
C ALA A 19 10.84 -3.80 -9.77
N LEU A 20 10.66 -2.55 -9.33
CA LEU A 20 9.48 -2.10 -8.59
C LEU A 20 8.30 -1.69 -9.49
N ARG A 21 8.47 -1.62 -10.81
CA ARG A 21 7.41 -1.25 -11.76
C ARG A 21 6.97 -2.38 -12.67
N ASP A 22 7.70 -3.51 -12.64
CA ASP A 22 7.36 -4.70 -13.41
C ASP A 22 5.94 -5.20 -13.06
N PRO A 23 5.22 -5.80 -14.01
CA PRO A 23 3.88 -6.32 -13.73
C PRO A 23 3.96 -7.51 -12.79
N ILE A 24 3.24 -7.42 -11.67
CA ILE A 24 3.13 -8.47 -10.66
C ILE A 24 1.71 -9.03 -10.60
N CYS A 25 1.59 -10.33 -10.34
CA CYS A 25 0.29 -10.97 -10.16
C CYS A 25 0.25 -11.85 -8.92
N ALA A 26 -0.92 -11.96 -8.30
CA ALA A 26 -1.17 -12.90 -7.20
C ALA A 26 -2.65 -13.25 -7.09
N ILE A 27 -2.92 -14.40 -6.48
CA ILE A 27 -4.26 -14.75 -5.99
C ILE A 27 -4.53 -13.87 -4.76
N ALA A 28 -5.59 -13.07 -4.82
CA ALA A 28 -5.93 -12.07 -3.80
C ALA A 28 -7.04 -12.55 -2.83
N THR A 29 -7.57 -13.73 -3.02
CA THR A 29 -8.55 -14.39 -2.13
C THR A 29 -7.91 -15.56 -1.38
N PRO A 30 -8.45 -15.96 -0.21
CA PRO A 30 -7.97 -17.14 0.50
C PRO A 30 -7.93 -18.38 -0.40
N LEU A 31 -6.90 -19.22 -0.23
CA LEU A 31 -6.80 -20.49 -0.96
C LEU A 31 -7.80 -21.49 -0.40
N GLY A 32 -8.72 -21.96 -1.24
CA GLY A 32 -9.76 -22.91 -0.85
C GLY A 32 -10.86 -22.99 -1.89
N LYS A 33 -11.90 -23.78 -1.60
CA LYS A 33 -13.11 -23.84 -2.43
C LYS A 33 -14.00 -22.65 -2.08
N GLY A 34 -14.29 -21.81 -3.05
CA GLY A 34 -15.17 -20.66 -2.91
C GLY A 34 -16.00 -20.43 -4.16
N ALA A 35 -17.06 -19.64 -4.07
CA ALA A 35 -17.84 -19.27 -5.23
C ALA A 35 -17.06 -18.33 -6.16
N ILE A 36 -16.27 -17.42 -5.59
CA ILE A 36 -15.49 -16.40 -6.31
C ILE A 36 -14.02 -16.49 -5.87
N GLY A 37 -13.12 -16.39 -6.84
CA GLY A 37 -11.71 -16.21 -6.65
C GLY A 37 -11.21 -14.99 -7.41
N VAL A 38 -10.26 -14.28 -6.87
CA VAL A 38 -9.70 -13.06 -7.46
C VAL A 38 -8.21 -13.25 -7.72
N VAL A 39 -7.78 -13.01 -8.95
CA VAL A 39 -6.38 -12.84 -9.31
C VAL A 39 -6.14 -11.38 -9.63
N ARG A 40 -5.13 -10.78 -8.99
CA ARG A 40 -4.75 -9.37 -9.15
C ARG A 40 -3.49 -9.25 -9.97
N LEU A 41 -3.45 -8.28 -10.87
CA LEU A 41 -2.32 -7.92 -11.69
C LEU A 41 -2.09 -6.41 -11.57
N SER A 42 -0.86 -5.95 -11.28
CA SER A 42 -0.54 -4.53 -11.12
C SER A 42 0.86 -4.23 -11.65
N GLY A 43 1.07 -3.04 -12.15
CA GLY A 43 2.37 -2.55 -12.61
C GLY A 43 2.36 -2.08 -14.05
N GLU A 44 3.54 -1.66 -14.52
CA GLU A 44 3.71 -1.21 -15.90
C GLU A 44 3.47 -2.37 -16.88
N GLY A 45 2.60 -2.17 -17.88
CA GLY A 45 2.21 -3.23 -18.81
C GLY A 45 1.10 -4.17 -18.33
N ALA A 46 0.52 -3.94 -17.14
CA ALA A 46 -0.55 -4.79 -16.61
C ALA A 46 -1.78 -4.86 -17.55
N LEU A 47 -2.15 -3.74 -18.17
CA LEU A 47 -3.30 -3.71 -19.08
C LEU A 47 -3.01 -4.41 -20.41
N GLU A 48 -1.79 -4.35 -20.88
CA GLU A 48 -1.33 -5.04 -22.09
C GLU A 48 -1.35 -6.56 -21.88
N ILE A 49 -0.86 -7.03 -20.72
CA ILE A 49 -0.92 -8.44 -20.34
C ILE A 49 -2.39 -8.87 -20.20
N ALA A 50 -3.20 -8.09 -19.49
CA ALA A 50 -4.62 -8.41 -19.33
C ALA A 50 -5.34 -8.51 -20.68
N ALA A 51 -5.02 -7.61 -21.64
CA ALA A 51 -5.63 -7.65 -22.97
C ALA A 51 -5.29 -8.91 -23.76
N ARG A 52 -4.12 -9.52 -23.55
CA ARG A 52 -3.71 -10.74 -24.24
C ARG A 52 -4.43 -11.99 -23.72
N VAL A 53 -4.73 -12.02 -22.42
CA VAL A 53 -5.40 -13.17 -21.77
C VAL A 53 -6.92 -12.99 -21.63
N TRP A 54 -7.48 -11.95 -22.23
CA TRP A 54 -8.90 -11.62 -22.08
C TRP A 54 -9.64 -11.63 -23.41
N ARG A 55 -10.73 -12.36 -23.45
CA ARG A 55 -11.69 -12.36 -24.54
C ARG A 55 -12.95 -11.61 -24.10
N GLY A 56 -13.13 -10.41 -24.62
CA GLY A 56 -14.22 -9.51 -24.28
C GLY A 56 -13.89 -8.08 -24.65
N LYS A 57 -14.46 -7.12 -23.94
CA LYS A 57 -14.14 -5.71 -24.16
C LYS A 57 -12.70 -5.43 -23.74
N ASP A 58 -11.93 -4.80 -24.63
CA ASP A 58 -10.51 -4.51 -24.42
C ASP A 58 -10.27 -3.71 -23.13
N PRO A 59 -9.53 -4.26 -22.15
CA PRO A 59 -9.24 -3.58 -20.88
C PRO A 59 -8.49 -2.26 -21.05
N ARG A 60 -7.68 -2.12 -22.10
CA ARG A 60 -6.94 -0.88 -22.40
C ARG A 60 -7.86 0.28 -22.77
N ARG A 61 -9.08 0.00 -23.21
CA ARG A 61 -10.10 1.01 -23.56
C ARG A 61 -11.08 1.29 -22.41
N LEU A 62 -11.00 0.55 -21.32
CA LEU A 62 -11.86 0.78 -20.16
C LEU A 62 -11.32 1.96 -19.33
N LYS A 63 -12.23 2.82 -18.88
CA LYS A 63 -11.93 3.84 -17.87
C LYS A 63 -11.70 3.18 -16.50
N GLY A 64 -10.91 3.81 -15.64
CA GLY A 64 -10.72 3.34 -14.26
C GLY A 64 -12.02 3.21 -13.47
N GLY A 65 -12.12 2.18 -12.63
CA GLY A 65 -13.32 1.86 -11.87
C GLY A 65 -14.44 1.21 -12.70
N ARG A 66 -14.10 0.65 -13.87
CA ARG A 66 -15.06 -0.06 -14.73
C ARG A 66 -14.75 -1.54 -14.76
N PHE A 67 -15.80 -2.32 -14.99
CA PHE A 67 -15.70 -3.76 -15.17
C PHE A 67 -16.34 -4.20 -16.50
N THR A 68 -16.01 -5.39 -16.94
CA THR A 68 -16.61 -6.05 -18.10
C THR A 68 -16.72 -7.54 -17.87
N LEU A 69 -17.75 -8.15 -18.41
CA LEU A 69 -17.88 -9.59 -18.47
C LEU A 69 -17.15 -10.12 -19.72
N GLY A 70 -16.52 -11.27 -19.59
CA GLY A 70 -15.80 -11.93 -20.68
C GLY A 70 -15.21 -13.26 -20.22
N GLU A 71 -14.16 -13.68 -20.89
CA GLU A 71 -13.47 -14.95 -20.60
C GLU A 71 -11.97 -14.70 -20.41
N VAL A 72 -11.39 -15.37 -19.43
CA VAL A 72 -9.95 -15.54 -19.35
C VAL A 72 -9.58 -16.67 -20.30
N VAL A 73 -8.62 -16.43 -21.20
CA VAL A 73 -8.19 -17.38 -22.22
C VAL A 73 -6.70 -17.65 -22.15
N ASP A 74 -6.28 -18.82 -22.54
CA ASP A 74 -4.87 -19.08 -22.85
C ASP A 74 -4.57 -18.50 -24.23
N PRO A 75 -3.68 -17.47 -24.34
CA PRO A 75 -3.39 -16.82 -25.63
C PRO A 75 -2.68 -17.74 -26.63
N LYS A 76 -2.05 -18.83 -26.17
CA LYS A 76 -1.37 -19.80 -27.05
C LYS A 76 -2.31 -20.77 -27.72
N THR A 77 -3.32 -21.22 -27.00
CA THR A 77 -4.27 -22.24 -27.50
C THR A 77 -5.62 -21.65 -27.90
N GLY A 78 -5.94 -20.46 -27.41
CA GLY A 78 -7.25 -19.85 -27.54
C GLY A 78 -8.33 -20.48 -26.65
N GLU A 79 -7.97 -21.43 -25.79
CA GLU A 79 -8.88 -22.13 -24.90
C GLU A 79 -9.37 -21.19 -23.78
N ALA A 80 -10.68 -21.23 -23.51
CA ALA A 80 -11.25 -20.51 -22.38
C ALA A 80 -10.92 -21.22 -21.07
N ILE A 81 -10.35 -20.47 -20.12
CA ILE A 81 -10.03 -20.97 -18.78
C ILE A 81 -11.26 -20.84 -17.88
N ASP A 82 -11.93 -19.68 -17.94
CA ASP A 82 -13.13 -19.41 -17.17
C ASP A 82 -13.87 -18.17 -17.69
N GLN A 83 -15.17 -18.12 -17.44
CA GLN A 83 -15.96 -16.91 -17.61
C GLN A 83 -15.78 -16.04 -16.35
N ALA A 84 -15.46 -14.76 -16.54
CA ALA A 84 -15.04 -13.90 -15.44
C ALA A 84 -15.55 -12.46 -15.59
N LEU A 85 -15.52 -11.73 -14.48
CA LEU A 85 -15.53 -10.28 -14.47
C LEU A 85 -14.09 -9.75 -14.44
N LEU A 86 -13.78 -8.80 -15.31
CA LEU A 86 -12.52 -8.08 -15.30
C LEU A 86 -12.76 -6.66 -14.84
N LEU A 87 -12.08 -6.25 -13.76
CA LEU A 87 -12.12 -4.92 -13.21
C LEU A 87 -10.83 -4.20 -13.56
N VAL A 88 -10.95 -2.94 -13.99
CA VAL A 88 -9.80 -2.09 -14.36
C VAL A 88 -9.73 -0.89 -13.42
N PHE A 89 -8.55 -0.67 -12.85
CA PHE A 89 -8.21 0.52 -12.08
C PHE A 89 -7.03 1.21 -12.76
N ARG A 90 -7.15 2.50 -12.97
CA ARG A 90 -6.12 3.32 -13.62
C ARG A 90 -5.30 4.09 -12.58
N ALA A 91 -4.00 4.16 -12.81
CA ALA A 91 -3.13 5.04 -12.07
C ALA A 91 -3.64 6.49 -12.08
N PRO A 92 -3.52 7.24 -11.00
CA PRO A 92 -3.13 6.82 -9.66
C PRO A 92 -4.30 6.27 -8.80
N ARG A 93 -5.50 6.07 -9.39
CA ARG A 93 -6.73 5.67 -8.68
C ARG A 93 -6.87 4.15 -8.63
N SER A 94 -5.89 3.50 -8.00
CA SER A 94 -5.86 2.07 -7.70
C SER A 94 -5.32 1.84 -6.29
N TYR A 95 -5.31 0.59 -5.84
CA TYR A 95 -4.73 0.22 -4.55
C TYR A 95 -3.22 0.50 -4.50
N THR A 96 -2.50 0.10 -5.54
CA THR A 96 -1.04 0.28 -5.61
C THR A 96 -0.61 1.66 -6.10
N GLY A 97 -1.55 2.47 -6.64
CA GLY A 97 -1.22 3.70 -7.37
C GLY A 97 -0.77 3.47 -8.81
N GLU A 98 -0.66 2.22 -9.25
CA GLU A 98 -0.33 1.80 -10.61
C GLU A 98 -1.60 1.42 -11.40
N ASP A 99 -1.48 1.14 -12.71
CA ASP A 99 -2.54 0.43 -13.42
C ASP A 99 -2.70 -0.96 -12.81
N LEU A 100 -3.94 -1.33 -12.49
CA LEU A 100 -4.28 -2.55 -11.78
C LEU A 100 -5.50 -3.21 -12.39
N VAL A 101 -5.45 -4.52 -12.53
CA VAL A 101 -6.54 -5.34 -13.05
C VAL A 101 -6.86 -6.46 -12.07
N GLU A 102 -8.14 -6.71 -11.84
CA GLU A 102 -8.62 -7.87 -11.10
C GLU A 102 -9.47 -8.76 -12.00
N PHE A 103 -9.12 -10.05 -12.02
CA PHE A 103 -9.88 -11.11 -12.66
C PHE A 103 -10.70 -11.81 -11.57
N GLN A 104 -12.01 -11.63 -11.56
CA GLN A 104 -12.92 -12.30 -10.66
C GLN A 104 -13.50 -13.52 -11.38
N THR A 105 -12.97 -14.68 -11.04
CA THR A 105 -13.29 -15.99 -11.63
C THR A 105 -14.08 -16.83 -10.65
N HIS A 106 -14.47 -18.05 -11.04
CA HIS A 106 -14.89 -19.05 -10.07
C HIS A 106 -13.75 -19.40 -9.11
N GLY A 107 -14.08 -19.59 -7.82
CA GLY A 107 -13.12 -19.81 -6.74
C GLY A 107 -12.56 -21.24 -6.69
N SER A 108 -12.24 -21.81 -7.84
CA SER A 108 -11.54 -23.08 -7.96
C SER A 108 -10.03 -22.87 -7.95
N LEU A 109 -9.31 -23.63 -7.13
CA LEU A 109 -7.84 -23.56 -7.11
C LEU A 109 -7.23 -23.89 -8.47
N ALA A 110 -7.85 -24.79 -9.24
CA ALA A 110 -7.40 -25.13 -10.60
C ALA A 110 -7.54 -23.93 -11.54
N VAL A 111 -8.67 -23.23 -11.50
CA VAL A 111 -8.90 -22.01 -12.30
C VAL A 111 -7.90 -20.93 -11.91
N LEU A 112 -7.78 -20.61 -10.61
CA LEU A 112 -6.88 -19.55 -10.12
C LEU A 112 -5.42 -19.81 -10.48
N ARG A 113 -4.96 -21.06 -10.35
CA ARG A 113 -3.60 -21.46 -10.77
C ARG A 113 -3.41 -21.27 -12.27
N ARG A 114 -4.38 -21.71 -13.08
CA ARG A 114 -4.30 -21.58 -14.54
C ARG A 114 -4.26 -20.13 -14.98
N VAL A 115 -5.06 -19.24 -14.36
CA VAL A 115 -5.00 -17.79 -14.60
C VAL A 115 -3.62 -17.24 -14.23
N MET A 116 -3.05 -17.62 -13.09
CA MET A 116 -1.70 -17.22 -12.70
C MET A 116 -0.65 -17.66 -13.73
N GLU A 117 -0.73 -18.91 -14.21
CA GLU A 117 0.22 -19.47 -15.20
C GLU A 117 0.22 -18.67 -16.49
N VAL A 118 -0.97 -18.35 -17.04
CA VAL A 118 -1.04 -17.58 -18.29
C VAL A 118 -0.57 -16.14 -18.10
N LEU A 119 -0.85 -15.49 -16.97
CA LEU A 119 -0.34 -14.15 -16.67
C LEU A 119 1.19 -14.14 -16.57
N VAL A 120 1.78 -15.16 -15.93
CA VAL A 120 3.24 -15.30 -15.84
C VAL A 120 3.85 -15.60 -17.20
N ALA A 121 3.22 -16.46 -18.02
CA ALA A 121 3.67 -16.74 -19.38
C ALA A 121 3.63 -15.50 -20.29
N GLU A 122 2.72 -14.55 -20.01
CA GLU A 122 2.60 -13.28 -20.72
C GLU A 122 3.48 -12.15 -20.15
N GLY A 123 4.34 -12.45 -19.18
CA GLY A 123 5.36 -11.55 -18.70
C GLY A 123 5.10 -10.92 -17.34
N ALA A 124 4.05 -11.30 -16.63
CA ALA A 124 3.90 -10.93 -15.23
C ALA A 124 4.82 -11.77 -14.33
N ARG A 125 5.21 -11.23 -13.21
CA ARG A 125 5.94 -11.96 -12.16
C ARG A 125 5.00 -12.27 -10.99
N PRO A 126 5.12 -13.44 -10.35
CA PRO A 126 4.43 -13.66 -9.08
C PRO A 126 4.85 -12.62 -8.03
N ALA A 127 3.87 -12.02 -7.37
CA ALA A 127 4.11 -11.04 -6.32
C ALA A 127 4.72 -11.69 -5.08
N GLY A 128 5.64 -10.99 -4.43
CA GLY A 128 6.11 -11.32 -3.09
C GLY A 128 5.05 -11.07 -2.02
N ARG A 129 5.26 -11.58 -0.81
CA ARG A 129 4.34 -11.36 0.32
C ARG A 129 4.25 -9.87 0.63
N GLY A 130 3.04 -9.33 0.67
CA GLY A 130 2.78 -7.91 0.95
C GLY A 130 3.21 -6.93 -0.16
N GLU A 131 3.64 -7.41 -1.34
CA GLU A 131 4.21 -6.55 -2.37
C GLU A 131 3.23 -5.52 -2.92
N PHE A 132 1.95 -5.81 -3.05
CA PHE A 132 0.95 -4.82 -3.45
C PHE A 132 0.84 -3.67 -2.44
N THR A 133 0.85 -3.98 -1.14
CA THR A 133 0.84 -2.97 -0.07
C THR A 133 2.15 -2.19 -0.04
N PHE A 134 3.28 -2.86 -0.25
CA PHE A 134 4.58 -2.20 -0.37
C PHE A 134 4.62 -1.20 -1.53
N ARG A 135 4.06 -1.57 -2.71
CA ARG A 135 3.95 -0.64 -3.85
C ARG A 135 3.01 0.51 -3.56
N ALA A 136 1.90 0.27 -2.84
CA ALA A 136 1.02 1.34 -2.38
C ALA A 136 1.76 2.34 -1.49
N TYR A 137 2.60 1.86 -0.57
CA TYR A 137 3.48 2.70 0.25
C TYR A 137 4.49 3.47 -0.59
N MET A 138 5.22 2.81 -1.48
CA MET A 138 6.23 3.45 -2.35
C MET A 138 5.64 4.50 -3.29
N ASN A 139 4.38 4.34 -3.69
CA ASN A 139 3.64 5.28 -4.54
C ASN A 139 2.86 6.35 -3.73
N GLY A 140 3.09 6.45 -2.42
CA GLY A 140 2.48 7.45 -1.55
C GLY A 140 0.96 7.29 -1.36
N LYS A 141 0.42 6.09 -1.61
CA LYS A 141 -1.01 5.77 -1.36
C LYS A 141 -1.27 5.48 0.11
N LEU A 142 -0.29 4.93 0.77
CA LEU A 142 -0.29 4.61 2.20
C LEU A 142 1.02 5.10 2.81
N ASP A 143 0.99 5.52 4.06
CA ASP A 143 2.20 5.65 4.86
C ASP A 143 2.58 4.31 5.51
N LEU A 144 3.71 4.26 6.22
CA LEU A 144 4.20 3.02 6.82
C LEU A 144 3.23 2.46 7.87
N ALA A 145 2.64 3.31 8.70
CA ALA A 145 1.69 2.88 9.73
C ALA A 145 0.41 2.32 9.10
N GLN A 146 -0.07 2.94 8.03
CA GLN A 146 -1.22 2.45 7.25
C GLN A 146 -0.90 1.12 6.54
N ALA A 147 0.29 0.97 5.98
CA ALA A 147 0.72 -0.27 5.34
C ALA A 147 0.77 -1.45 6.33
N GLU A 148 1.27 -1.23 7.55
CA GLU A 148 1.23 -2.22 8.64
C GLU A 148 -0.21 -2.51 9.10
N ALA A 149 -1.09 -1.50 9.13
CA ALA A 149 -2.48 -1.64 9.52
C ALA A 149 -3.30 -2.52 8.56
N VAL A 150 -2.92 -2.59 7.27
CA VAL A 150 -3.55 -3.51 6.31
C VAL A 150 -3.45 -4.96 6.79
N LEU A 151 -2.24 -5.40 7.19
CA LEU A 151 -2.04 -6.76 7.71
C LEU A 151 -2.81 -6.97 9.02
N ALA A 152 -2.73 -6.01 9.94
CA ALA A 152 -3.45 -6.07 11.20
C ALA A 152 -4.96 -6.18 11.02
N LEU A 153 -5.52 -5.52 10.00
CA LEU A 153 -6.95 -5.61 9.67
C LEU A 153 -7.33 -6.99 9.09
N ILE A 154 -6.47 -7.57 8.26
CA ILE A 154 -6.68 -8.91 7.68
C ILE A 154 -6.63 -10.00 8.77
N GLU A 155 -5.74 -9.85 9.75
CA GLU A 155 -5.52 -10.81 10.84
C GLU A 155 -6.42 -10.58 12.05
N ALA A 156 -7.28 -9.56 12.03
CA ALA A 156 -8.14 -9.21 13.16
C ALA A 156 -9.23 -10.28 13.38
N GLU A 157 -9.19 -11.00 14.50
CA GLU A 157 -10.19 -12.01 14.86
C GLU A 157 -11.35 -11.45 15.72
N GLY A 158 -11.17 -10.27 16.33
CA GLY A 158 -12.15 -9.67 17.22
C GLY A 158 -12.52 -8.24 16.85
N GLU A 159 -13.70 -7.80 17.29
CA GLU A 159 -14.24 -6.47 16.95
C GLU A 159 -13.33 -5.33 17.44
N LEU A 160 -12.70 -5.47 18.61
CA LEU A 160 -11.76 -4.46 19.12
C LEU A 160 -10.52 -4.36 18.22
N ALA A 161 -9.92 -5.49 17.83
CA ALA A 161 -8.77 -5.55 16.93
C ALA A 161 -9.12 -4.95 15.56
N ARG A 162 -10.28 -5.31 15.00
CA ARG A 162 -10.78 -4.76 13.74
C ARG A 162 -10.91 -3.23 13.80
N ARG A 163 -11.52 -2.67 14.87
CA ARG A 163 -11.68 -1.22 15.02
C ARG A 163 -10.35 -0.50 15.15
N GLN A 164 -9.41 -1.08 15.90
CA GLN A 164 -8.07 -0.50 16.07
C GLN A 164 -7.30 -0.48 14.75
N ALA A 165 -7.29 -1.60 14.00
CA ALA A 165 -6.65 -1.69 12.71
C ALA A 165 -7.27 -0.72 11.69
N LEU A 166 -8.61 -0.58 11.68
CA LEU A 166 -9.29 0.36 10.79
C LEU A 166 -8.90 1.81 11.09
N ARG A 167 -8.87 2.21 12.37
CA ARG A 167 -8.43 3.56 12.77
C ARG A 167 -6.97 3.85 12.36
N ALA A 168 -6.10 2.84 12.47
CA ALA A 168 -4.71 2.96 12.04
C ALA A 168 -4.63 3.12 10.51
N LEU A 169 -5.41 2.33 9.75
CA LEU A 169 -5.51 2.43 8.30
C LEU A 169 -6.07 3.79 7.84
N GLU A 170 -6.98 4.38 8.60
CA GLU A 170 -7.50 5.74 8.38
C GLU A 170 -6.47 6.85 8.70
N GLY A 171 -5.25 6.50 9.08
CA GLY A 171 -4.15 7.43 9.35
C GLY A 171 -4.24 8.16 10.69
N ALA A 172 -4.92 7.60 11.69
CA ALA A 172 -5.04 8.22 13.00
C ALA A 172 -3.67 8.43 13.69
N LEU A 173 -2.75 7.45 13.56
CA LEU A 173 -1.39 7.55 14.08
C LEU A 173 -0.58 8.56 13.29
N SER A 174 -0.67 8.53 11.97
CA SER A 174 0.07 9.41 11.05
C SER A 174 -0.23 10.87 11.31
N ARG A 175 -1.51 11.24 11.48
CA ARG A 175 -1.92 12.61 11.83
C ARG A 175 -1.35 13.07 13.17
N ARG A 176 -1.24 12.17 14.16
CA ARG A 176 -0.63 12.51 15.46
C ARG A 176 0.87 12.73 15.34
N ILE A 177 1.57 11.89 14.58
CA ILE A 177 3.01 12.05 14.31
C ILE A 177 3.27 13.35 13.56
N GLU A 178 2.51 13.63 12.50
CA GLU A 178 2.60 14.87 11.72
C GLU A 178 2.38 16.13 12.60
N ALA A 179 1.42 16.09 13.51
CA ALA A 179 1.21 17.20 14.44
C ALA A 179 2.41 17.41 15.38
N LEU A 180 3.06 16.33 15.85
CA LEU A 180 4.29 16.42 16.65
C LEU A 180 5.45 16.95 15.83
N GLU A 181 5.61 16.48 14.60
CA GLU A 181 6.64 16.93 13.67
C GLU A 181 6.50 18.42 13.38
N ASN A 182 5.30 18.91 13.07
CA ASN A 182 5.05 20.32 12.82
C ASN A 182 5.40 21.18 14.04
N ARG A 183 5.06 20.74 15.26
CA ARG A 183 5.46 21.47 16.49
C ARG A 183 6.98 21.55 16.65
N LEU A 184 7.73 20.52 16.29
CA LEU A 184 9.19 20.52 16.31
C LEU A 184 9.78 21.39 15.20
N LEU A 185 9.18 21.41 14.01
CA LEU A 185 9.59 22.28 12.90
C LEU A 185 9.34 23.74 13.23
N ASP A 186 8.21 24.09 13.83
CA ASP A 186 7.90 25.44 14.28
C ASP A 186 8.91 25.89 15.35
N LEU A 187 9.25 25.00 16.29
CA LEU A 187 10.27 25.27 17.30
C LEU A 187 11.65 25.51 16.65
N LEU A 188 12.04 24.68 15.69
CA LEU A 188 13.31 24.81 14.96
C LEU A 188 13.36 26.14 14.19
N ALA A 189 12.29 26.47 13.47
CA ALA A 189 12.21 27.74 12.72
C ALA A 189 12.31 28.95 13.66
N HIS A 190 11.68 28.89 14.84
CA HIS A 190 11.78 29.98 15.82
C HIS A 190 13.20 30.13 16.39
N ILE A 191 13.87 29.02 16.73
CA ILE A 191 15.27 29.03 17.18
C ILE A 191 16.17 29.62 16.10
N GLN A 192 15.99 29.27 14.84
CA GLN A 192 16.76 29.84 13.73
C GLN A 192 16.53 31.33 13.60
N ALA A 193 15.28 31.80 13.71
CA ALA A 193 14.98 33.24 13.69
C ALA A 193 15.66 34.00 14.84
N LEU A 194 15.70 33.44 16.05
CA LEU A 194 16.43 34.03 17.19
C LEU A 194 17.94 34.13 16.94
N LEU A 195 18.52 33.16 16.24
CA LEU A 195 19.97 33.15 15.94
C LEU A 195 20.32 34.07 14.78
N ASP A 196 19.48 34.17 13.76
CA ASP A 196 19.73 34.95 12.55
C ASP A 196 19.38 36.43 12.73
N TYR A 197 18.42 36.75 13.61
CA TYR A 197 17.90 38.10 13.83
C TYR A 197 17.82 38.49 15.32
N PRO A 198 18.94 38.46 16.06
CA PRO A 198 18.95 38.71 17.51
C PRO A 198 18.47 40.11 17.91
N GLU A 199 18.49 41.07 16.99
CA GLU A 199 18.11 42.46 17.23
C GLU A 199 16.63 42.79 16.91
N GLU A 200 15.88 41.84 16.29
CA GLU A 200 14.53 42.11 15.83
C GLU A 200 13.43 41.84 16.88
N GLY A 201 13.83 41.60 18.14
CA GLY A 201 12.89 41.47 19.26
C GLY A 201 11.99 40.22 19.19
N VAL A 202 12.51 39.12 18.58
CA VAL A 202 11.82 37.82 18.58
C VAL A 202 11.62 37.36 20.03
N GLU A 203 10.38 37.08 20.42
CA GLU A 203 10.07 36.67 21.78
C GLU A 203 10.83 35.40 22.19
N PRO A 204 11.36 35.35 23.45
CA PRO A 204 12.01 34.14 23.94
C PRO A 204 11.07 32.97 23.91
N LEU A 205 11.50 31.88 23.30
CA LEU A 205 10.69 30.65 23.16
C LEU A 205 10.78 29.81 24.42
N GLU A 206 9.64 29.32 24.91
CA GLU A 206 9.60 28.27 25.92
C GLU A 206 9.94 26.88 25.33
N ALA A 207 11.12 26.78 24.71
CA ALA A 207 11.57 25.58 24.01
C ALA A 207 11.51 24.32 24.86
N GLU A 208 11.93 24.45 26.11
CA GLU A 208 11.95 23.36 27.07
C GLU A 208 10.53 22.84 27.37
N ARG A 209 9.54 23.71 27.49
CA ARG A 209 8.15 23.32 27.68
C ARG A 209 7.63 22.56 26.47
N THR A 210 7.82 23.08 25.27
CA THR A 210 7.39 22.44 24.02
C THR A 210 8.01 21.06 23.86
N LEU A 211 9.31 20.92 24.12
CA LEU A 211 10.00 19.62 24.04
C LEU A 211 9.48 18.63 25.08
N ARG A 212 9.21 19.06 26.33
CA ARG A 212 8.63 18.20 27.35
C ARG A 212 7.22 17.71 26.99
N GLU A 213 6.39 18.59 26.41
CA GLU A 213 5.05 18.23 25.96
C GLU A 213 5.10 17.22 24.82
N VAL A 214 5.98 17.43 23.82
CA VAL A 214 6.19 16.49 22.72
C VAL A 214 6.68 15.13 23.25
N LEU A 215 7.65 15.14 24.16
CA LEU A 215 8.17 13.92 24.79
C LEU A 215 7.07 13.14 25.51
N ALA A 216 6.27 13.81 26.33
CA ALA A 216 5.17 13.19 27.06
C ALA A 216 4.13 12.56 26.12
N GLU A 217 3.85 13.21 24.98
CA GLU A 217 2.92 12.65 24.00
C GLU A 217 3.50 11.43 23.28
N VAL A 218 4.79 11.44 22.94
CA VAL A 218 5.50 10.27 22.36
C VAL A 218 5.51 9.10 23.36
N GLU A 219 5.79 9.35 24.64
CA GLU A 219 5.76 8.32 25.70
C GLU A 219 4.35 7.72 25.86
N ALA A 220 3.30 8.55 25.78
CA ALA A 220 1.93 8.07 25.81
C ALA A 220 1.58 7.18 24.61
N LEU A 221 2.05 7.54 23.41
CA LEU A 221 1.91 6.72 22.19
C LEU A 221 2.61 5.36 22.35
N LEU A 222 3.83 5.36 22.88
CA LEU A 222 4.58 4.12 23.13
C LEU A 222 3.90 3.21 24.17
N ALA A 223 3.34 3.79 25.25
CA ALA A 223 2.58 3.05 26.24
C ALA A 223 1.32 2.40 25.64
N GLN A 224 0.58 3.14 24.81
CA GLN A 224 -0.57 2.62 24.07
C GLN A 224 -0.19 1.48 23.11
N ALA A 225 0.93 1.60 22.39
CA ALA A 225 1.41 0.56 21.49
C ALA A 225 1.78 -0.74 22.23
N LYS A 226 2.41 -0.63 23.41
CA LYS A 226 2.70 -1.79 24.27
C LYS A 226 1.43 -2.48 24.76
N ALA A 227 0.44 -1.72 25.23
CA ALA A 227 -0.85 -2.25 25.68
C ALA A 227 -1.62 -2.95 24.53
N SER A 228 -1.63 -2.36 23.33
CA SER A 228 -2.27 -2.94 22.15
C SER A 228 -1.63 -4.26 21.73
N ARG A 229 -0.30 -4.38 21.76
CA ARG A 229 0.41 -5.65 21.46
C ARG A 229 0.05 -6.77 22.43
N LEU A 230 -0.11 -6.46 23.72
CA LEU A 230 -0.56 -7.44 24.72
C LEU A 230 -2.00 -7.90 24.47
N ALA A 231 -2.89 -6.98 24.10
CA ALA A 231 -4.27 -7.30 23.77
C ALA A 231 -4.43 -8.15 22.49
N GLN A 232 -3.55 -7.93 21.49
CA GLN A 232 -3.57 -8.71 20.23
C GLN A 232 -3.01 -10.12 20.40
N LYS A 233 -1.96 -10.31 21.23
CA LYS A 233 -1.32 -11.64 21.43
C LYS A 233 -2.10 -12.55 22.36
N GLY A 234 -3.11 -12.05 23.07
CA GLY A 234 -3.82 -12.79 24.10
C GLY A 234 -2.89 -13.15 25.29
N ALA A 235 -3.43 -13.28 26.49
CA ALA A 235 -2.69 -13.87 27.58
C ALA A 235 -2.67 -15.40 27.39
N ARG A 236 -1.50 -16.01 27.20
CA ARG A 236 -1.36 -17.47 27.35
C ARG A 236 -1.51 -17.81 28.83
N LEU A 237 -2.68 -18.29 29.22
CA LEU A 237 -2.88 -18.93 30.53
C LEU A 237 -2.34 -20.37 30.41
N ALA A 238 -1.26 -20.67 31.10
CA ALA A 238 -0.88 -22.04 31.37
C ALA A 238 -1.84 -22.55 32.46
N LEU A 239 -2.71 -23.50 32.14
CA LEU A 239 -3.49 -24.30 33.08
C LEU A 239 -2.65 -25.49 33.56
#